data_204c57f95f55144d7686eb070baa58d9
#
_entry.id   204c57f95f55144d7686eb070baa58d9
#
_cell.length_a   1.000
_cell.length_b   1.000
_cell.length_c   1.000
_cell.angle_alpha   90.00
_cell.angle_beta   90.00
_cell.angle_gamma   90.00
#
_symmetry.space_group_name_H-M   'P 1'
#
loop_
_entity.id
_entity.type
_entity.pdbx_description
1 polymer ?
#
loop_
_entity_poly.entity_id
_entity_poly.type
_entity_poly.pdbx_seq_one_letter_code
_entity_poly.pdbx_strand_id
1 'polypeptide(L)'
;PVNNTHSVFAETGGRPLGLEFGQDGVLYAADANRGLLEIDATGKVTVLADKTSDGSPILYADDLDIADDGSIYFSDASTRFSAAQYGNTLTASILDLVEHSGNGRILKYDPASKQTTVFASGLNFANGVALTSDGTGLIVAETGGYRILRYELAKAGSEPVELISNLPGFPDNVNRGKDGTFLAGLTSPRNAIIDRLSDKPFLRTMLVRLPDFLKPGPTRHGFILRFDANGNVLETLQDPAGDYALTTGAIDLADGSMVITSLSEPRLGIVRK
;
A
#
# COMPACT_ATOMS: atom_id res chain seq x y z
N PRO A 1 10.25 20.97 5.59
CA PRO A 1 9.94 21.79 6.77
C PRO A 1 10.83 23.04 6.76
N VAL A 2 10.21 24.20 6.93
CA VAL A 2 10.89 25.50 6.79
C VAL A 2 11.96 25.70 7.86
N ASN A 3 11.93 24.94 8.97
CA ASN A 3 12.86 25.11 10.10
C ASN A 3 13.31 23.79 10.75
N ASN A 4 13.28 22.67 10.05
CA ASN A 4 13.59 21.33 10.64
C ASN A 4 12.81 20.99 11.93
N THR A 5 11.70 21.67 12.19
CA THR A 5 10.82 21.36 13.32
C THR A 5 9.67 20.49 12.85
N HIS A 6 9.32 19.50 13.64
CA HIS A 6 8.13 18.68 13.45
C HIS A 6 7.26 18.74 14.69
N SER A 7 5.96 18.56 14.49
CA SER A 7 4.99 18.45 15.59
C SER A 7 4.02 17.30 15.26
N VAL A 8 3.47 16.70 16.30
CA VAL A 8 2.39 15.73 16.13
C VAL A 8 1.15 16.50 15.71
N PHE A 9 0.55 16.08 14.57
CA PHE A 9 -0.69 16.67 14.06
C PHE A 9 -1.92 15.99 14.69
N ALA A 10 -1.91 14.66 14.76
CA ALA A 10 -2.99 13.87 15.32
C ALA A 10 -2.48 12.57 15.91
N GLU A 11 -3.18 12.05 16.91
CA GLU A 11 -2.95 10.73 17.48
C GLU A 11 -4.11 9.83 17.07
N THR A 12 -3.87 8.88 16.13
CA THR A 12 -4.92 7.97 15.65
C THR A 12 -5.26 6.89 16.67
N GLY A 13 -4.37 6.59 17.57
CA GLY A 13 -4.48 5.46 18.49
C GLY A 13 -4.38 4.09 17.81
N GLY A 14 -3.92 4.06 16.55
CA GLY A 14 -3.75 2.88 15.73
C GLY A 14 -2.40 2.86 15.02
N ARG A 15 -2.41 2.46 13.75
CA ARG A 15 -1.24 2.43 12.87
C ARG A 15 -1.62 2.97 11.49
N PRO A 16 -1.62 4.30 11.29
CA PRO A 16 -1.85 4.88 9.97
C PRO A 16 -0.68 4.53 9.04
N LEU A 17 -1.00 4.12 7.82
CA LEU A 17 -0.06 3.72 6.78
C LEU A 17 -0.21 4.63 5.57
N GLY A 18 -1.33 4.56 4.83
CA GLY A 18 -1.66 5.47 3.75
C GLY A 18 -2.30 6.76 4.25
N LEU A 19 -1.94 7.89 3.65
CA LEU A 19 -2.41 9.23 3.99
C LEU A 19 -2.69 10.02 2.72
N GLU A 20 -3.87 10.64 2.61
CA GLU A 20 -4.23 11.51 1.49
C GLU A 20 -5.06 12.70 1.95
N PHE A 21 -4.82 13.88 1.38
CA PHE A 21 -5.66 15.04 1.61
C PHE A 21 -6.82 15.09 0.63
N GLY A 22 -8.03 15.23 1.15
CA GLY A 22 -9.19 15.57 0.32
C GLY A 22 -9.12 17.00 -0.23
N GLN A 23 -9.95 17.27 -1.22
CA GLN A 23 -10.05 18.62 -1.83
C GLN A 23 -10.52 19.70 -0.83
N ASP A 24 -11.19 19.29 0.24
CA ASP A 24 -11.63 20.13 1.37
C ASP A 24 -10.51 20.42 2.38
N GLY A 25 -9.31 19.84 2.18
CA GLY A 25 -8.17 19.95 3.09
C GLY A 25 -8.25 19.07 4.34
N VAL A 26 -9.22 18.17 4.40
CA VAL A 26 -9.32 17.13 5.43
C VAL A 26 -8.33 16.02 5.12
N LEU A 27 -7.63 15.50 6.12
CA LEU A 27 -6.71 14.39 5.96
C LEU A 27 -7.45 13.06 6.18
N TYR A 28 -7.32 12.14 5.23
CA TYR A 28 -7.82 10.79 5.36
C TYR A 28 -6.66 9.82 5.60
N ALA A 29 -6.91 8.77 6.37
CA ALA A 29 -5.88 7.78 6.70
C ALA A 29 -6.43 6.35 6.61
N ALA A 30 -5.70 5.47 5.95
CA ALA A 30 -5.84 4.03 6.06
C ALA A 30 -5.04 3.57 7.28
N ASP A 31 -5.74 3.14 8.34
CA ASP A 31 -5.12 2.72 9.60
C ASP A 31 -5.29 1.21 9.78
N ALA A 32 -4.18 0.49 9.85
CA ALA A 32 -4.15 -0.97 9.91
C ALA A 32 -4.86 -1.58 11.15
N ASN A 33 -5.13 -0.77 12.17
CA ASN A 33 -5.82 -1.22 13.38
C ASN A 33 -7.24 -0.66 13.50
N ARG A 34 -7.55 0.41 12.77
CA ARG A 34 -8.78 1.17 12.96
C ARG A 34 -9.64 1.33 11.69
N GLY A 35 -9.12 0.91 10.53
CA GLY A 35 -9.80 1.04 9.24
C GLY A 35 -9.61 2.42 8.59
N LEU A 36 -10.65 2.96 7.96
CA LEU A 36 -10.61 4.26 7.30
C LEU A 36 -10.93 5.37 8.30
N LEU A 37 -10.04 6.36 8.38
CA LEU A 37 -10.15 7.49 9.30
C LEU A 37 -10.23 8.82 8.54
N GLU A 38 -10.92 9.77 9.15
CA GLU A 38 -10.93 11.20 8.82
C GLU A 38 -10.24 11.96 9.94
N ILE A 39 -9.38 12.92 9.60
CA ILE A 39 -8.65 13.77 10.55
C ILE A 39 -8.86 15.21 10.13
N ASP A 40 -9.60 15.98 10.95
CA ASP A 40 -9.89 17.37 10.65
C ASP A 40 -8.70 18.31 10.92
N ALA A 41 -8.84 19.57 10.53
CA ALA A 41 -7.79 20.58 10.68
C ALA A 41 -7.36 20.84 12.15
N THR A 42 -8.13 20.37 13.13
CA THR A 42 -7.79 20.45 14.56
C THR A 42 -7.05 19.22 15.07
N GLY A 43 -6.87 18.19 14.21
CA GLY A 43 -6.29 16.91 14.58
C GLY A 43 -7.29 15.93 15.22
N LYS A 44 -8.59 16.23 15.18
CA LYS A 44 -9.63 15.32 15.68
C LYS A 44 -9.81 14.16 14.72
N VAL A 45 -9.70 12.94 15.24
CA VAL A 45 -9.83 11.70 14.49
C VAL A 45 -11.25 11.14 14.59
N THR A 46 -11.84 10.84 13.43
CA THR A 46 -13.15 10.18 13.29
C THR A 46 -12.96 8.87 12.49
N VAL A 47 -13.53 7.77 12.97
CA VAL A 47 -13.56 6.50 12.21
C VAL A 47 -14.72 6.59 11.21
N LEU A 48 -14.40 6.49 9.92
CA LEU A 48 -15.39 6.45 8.85
C LEU A 48 -15.87 5.02 8.59
N ALA A 49 -14.93 4.05 8.60
CA ALA A 49 -15.26 2.65 8.40
C ALA A 49 -14.24 1.73 9.10
N ASP A 50 -14.74 0.82 9.94
CA ASP A 50 -14.01 -0.29 10.55
C ASP A 50 -14.50 -1.66 10.06
N LYS A 51 -15.54 -1.65 9.22
CA LYS A 51 -16.17 -2.83 8.58
C LYS A 51 -16.85 -2.42 7.29
N THR A 52 -17.08 -3.38 6.44
CA THR A 52 -17.90 -3.25 5.24
C THR A 52 -19.39 -3.27 5.58
N SER A 53 -20.23 -2.86 4.64
CA SER A 53 -21.69 -2.77 4.80
C SER A 53 -22.38 -4.12 5.07
N ASP A 54 -21.74 -5.23 4.67
CA ASP A 54 -22.17 -6.59 5.00
C ASP A 54 -21.70 -7.09 6.38
N GLY A 55 -20.96 -6.25 7.12
CA GLY A 55 -20.46 -6.51 8.46
C GLY A 55 -19.09 -7.17 8.53
N SER A 56 -18.41 -7.40 7.40
CA SER A 56 -17.06 -7.97 7.38
C SER A 56 -16.05 -6.94 7.94
N PRO A 57 -15.24 -7.29 8.96
CA PRO A 57 -14.29 -6.35 9.56
C PRO A 57 -13.18 -5.95 8.57
N ILE A 58 -12.69 -4.71 8.69
CA ILE A 58 -11.48 -4.23 8.03
C ILE A 58 -10.32 -4.49 8.99
N LEU A 59 -9.40 -5.37 8.59
CA LEU A 59 -8.35 -5.85 9.49
C LEU A 59 -6.98 -5.25 9.22
N TYR A 60 -6.77 -4.71 8.00
CA TYR A 60 -5.46 -4.20 7.59
C TYR A 60 -5.63 -3.14 6.50
N ALA A 61 -6.27 -1.99 6.84
CA ALA A 61 -6.31 -0.88 5.92
C ALA A 61 -4.88 -0.35 5.70
N ASP A 62 -4.44 -0.26 4.43
CA ASP A 62 -3.03 -0.02 4.09
C ASP A 62 -2.83 1.29 3.34
N ASP A 63 -3.46 1.46 2.17
CA ASP A 63 -3.31 2.66 1.36
C ASP A 63 -4.66 3.14 0.84
N LEU A 64 -4.75 4.41 0.43
CA LEU A 64 -6.00 5.01 -0.06
C LEU A 64 -5.75 6.07 -1.12
N ASP A 65 -6.74 6.27 -2.01
CA ASP A 65 -6.83 7.44 -2.89
C ASP A 65 -8.28 7.91 -3.02
N ILE A 66 -8.49 9.20 -3.31
CA ILE A 66 -9.78 9.89 -3.27
C ILE A 66 -10.17 10.32 -4.67
N ALA A 67 -11.36 9.89 -5.12
CA ALA A 67 -11.92 10.28 -6.39
C ALA A 67 -12.55 11.70 -6.34
N ASP A 68 -12.76 12.31 -7.50
CA ASP A 68 -13.33 13.66 -7.62
C ASP A 68 -14.75 13.78 -7.02
N ASP A 69 -15.51 12.67 -6.98
CA ASP A 69 -16.83 12.61 -6.36
C ASP A 69 -16.77 12.42 -4.82
N GLY A 70 -15.58 12.39 -4.25
CA GLY A 70 -15.32 12.16 -2.83
C GLY A 70 -15.35 10.68 -2.41
N SER A 71 -15.60 9.75 -3.32
CA SER A 71 -15.47 8.32 -3.03
C SER A 71 -14.01 7.98 -2.69
N ILE A 72 -13.80 7.17 -1.64
CA ILE A 72 -12.46 6.77 -1.22
C ILE A 72 -12.26 5.30 -1.58
N TYR A 73 -11.25 5.02 -2.39
CA TYR A 73 -10.80 3.66 -2.66
C TYR A 73 -9.60 3.36 -1.79
N PHE A 74 -9.65 2.24 -1.06
CA PHE A 74 -8.58 1.87 -0.16
C PHE A 74 -8.38 0.36 -0.10
N SER A 75 -7.16 -0.05 0.17
CA SER A 75 -6.83 -1.45 0.34
C SER A 75 -7.09 -1.91 1.78
N ASP A 76 -7.58 -3.15 1.90
CA ASP A 76 -7.56 -3.96 3.12
C ASP A 76 -6.67 -5.17 2.79
N ALA A 77 -5.40 -5.04 3.14
CA ALA A 77 -4.33 -5.92 2.65
C ALA A 77 -4.55 -7.39 3.05
N SER A 78 -5.19 -7.62 4.18
CA SER A 78 -5.54 -8.97 4.64
C SER A 78 -6.82 -8.99 5.45
N THR A 79 -7.79 -9.81 5.04
CA THR A 79 -9.00 -10.13 5.81
C THR A 79 -8.76 -11.21 6.87
N ARG A 80 -7.52 -11.68 7.03
CA ARG A 80 -7.16 -12.78 7.92
C ARG A 80 -6.10 -12.41 8.97
N PHE A 81 -5.08 -11.68 8.59
CA PHE A 81 -3.96 -11.37 9.47
C PHE A 81 -3.96 -9.89 9.83
N SER A 82 -4.27 -9.56 11.08
CA SER A 82 -4.27 -8.19 11.58
C SER A 82 -3.05 -7.90 12.45
N ALA A 83 -2.59 -6.64 12.45
CA ALA A 83 -1.53 -6.19 13.35
C ALA A 83 -1.94 -6.34 14.83
N ALA A 84 -3.21 -6.12 15.14
CA ALA A 84 -3.75 -6.28 16.50
C ALA A 84 -3.64 -7.72 17.02
N GLN A 85 -3.84 -8.71 16.15
CA GLN A 85 -3.75 -10.12 16.53
C GLN A 85 -2.31 -10.64 16.59
N TYR A 86 -1.45 -10.17 15.69
CA TYR A 86 -0.09 -10.69 15.51
C TYR A 86 1.00 -9.74 16.01
N GLY A 87 0.64 -8.68 16.71
CA GLY A 87 1.53 -7.80 17.44
C GLY A 87 2.00 -6.57 16.66
N ASN A 88 2.16 -6.67 15.34
CA ASN A 88 2.52 -5.54 14.48
C ASN A 88 2.22 -5.83 13.00
N THR A 89 2.24 -4.78 12.18
CA THR A 89 1.96 -4.84 10.73
C THR A 89 2.96 -5.74 9.98
N LEU A 90 4.24 -5.65 10.28
CA LEU A 90 5.27 -6.45 9.58
C LEU A 90 5.07 -7.96 9.80
N THR A 91 4.78 -8.39 11.04
CA THR A 91 4.49 -9.80 11.31
C THR A 91 3.24 -10.27 10.57
N ALA A 92 2.17 -9.48 10.60
CA ALA A 92 0.92 -9.80 9.91
C ALA A 92 1.12 -9.88 8.39
N SER A 93 1.86 -8.94 7.78
CA SER A 93 2.15 -8.96 6.34
C SER A 93 2.98 -10.17 5.92
N ILE A 94 4.01 -10.54 6.69
CA ILE A 94 4.81 -11.75 6.41
C ILE A 94 3.94 -13.01 6.47
N LEU A 95 3.01 -13.10 7.40
CA LEU A 95 2.11 -14.25 7.51
C LEU A 95 1.19 -14.36 6.30
N ASP A 96 0.60 -13.26 5.86
CA ASP A 96 -0.26 -13.21 4.67
C ASP A 96 0.51 -13.55 3.39
N LEU A 97 1.65 -12.87 3.16
CA LEU A 97 2.53 -13.12 2.01
C LEU A 97 3.00 -14.58 1.94
N VAL A 98 3.33 -15.19 3.08
CA VAL A 98 3.74 -16.58 3.11
C VAL A 98 2.54 -17.52 2.96
N GLU A 99 1.36 -17.22 3.48
CA GLU A 99 0.15 -18.01 3.25
C GLU A 99 -0.26 -17.97 1.77
N HIS A 100 -0.25 -16.79 1.15
CA HIS A 100 -0.53 -16.56 -0.28
C HIS A 100 -1.91 -17.06 -0.71
N SER A 101 -2.93 -16.74 0.06
CA SER A 101 -4.29 -17.26 -0.13
C SER A 101 -5.28 -16.27 -0.72
N GLY A 102 -4.82 -15.10 -1.18
CA GLY A 102 -5.71 -14.08 -1.77
C GLY A 102 -6.66 -13.45 -0.73
N ASN A 103 -6.14 -13.12 0.44
CA ASN A 103 -6.92 -12.54 1.53
C ASN A 103 -7.13 -11.03 1.39
N GLY A 104 -6.43 -10.36 0.46
CA GLY A 104 -6.52 -8.93 0.23
C GLY A 104 -7.74 -8.53 -0.60
N ARG A 105 -8.21 -7.31 -0.39
CA ARG A 105 -9.32 -6.71 -1.13
C ARG A 105 -9.16 -5.20 -1.27
N ILE A 106 -9.85 -4.63 -2.24
CA ILE A 106 -10.04 -3.19 -2.39
C ILE A 106 -11.45 -2.86 -1.95
N LEU A 107 -11.57 -1.82 -1.15
CA LEU A 107 -12.82 -1.31 -0.62
C LEU A 107 -13.13 0.06 -1.24
N LYS A 108 -14.42 0.37 -1.38
CA LYS A 108 -14.92 1.70 -1.75
C LYS A 108 -15.78 2.22 -0.62
N TYR A 109 -15.42 3.38 -0.06
CA TYR A 109 -16.27 4.17 0.83
C TYR A 109 -16.98 5.25 0.03
N ASP A 110 -18.29 5.33 0.16
CA ASP A 110 -19.14 6.37 -0.43
C ASP A 110 -19.53 7.38 0.67
N PRO A 111 -19.08 8.65 0.59
CA PRO A 111 -19.35 9.66 1.61
C PRO A 111 -20.82 10.06 1.69
N ALA A 112 -21.59 9.94 0.60
CA ALA A 112 -23.00 10.31 0.57
C ALA A 112 -23.88 9.32 1.36
N SER A 113 -23.65 8.02 1.18
CA SER A 113 -24.37 6.96 1.89
C SER A 113 -23.67 6.50 3.16
N LYS A 114 -22.40 6.87 3.35
CA LYS A 114 -21.51 6.38 4.42
C LYS A 114 -21.37 4.85 4.43
N GLN A 115 -21.44 4.23 3.26
CA GLN A 115 -21.34 2.80 3.09
C GLN A 115 -19.95 2.41 2.56
N THR A 116 -19.42 1.31 3.08
CA THR A 116 -18.18 0.72 2.59
C THR A 116 -18.50 -0.61 1.93
N THR A 117 -18.15 -0.75 0.66
CA THR A 117 -18.42 -1.96 -0.12
C THR A 117 -17.13 -2.56 -0.66
N VAL A 118 -17.14 -3.87 -0.94
CA VAL A 118 -16.02 -4.54 -1.60
C VAL A 118 -16.04 -4.18 -3.08
N PHE A 119 -14.97 -3.57 -3.57
CA PHE A 119 -14.78 -3.23 -4.98
C PHE A 119 -14.09 -4.37 -5.74
N ALA A 120 -13.04 -4.96 -5.17
CA ALA A 120 -12.31 -6.12 -5.70
C ALA A 120 -11.79 -6.98 -4.56
N SER A 121 -11.57 -8.28 -4.81
CA SER A 121 -11.08 -9.22 -3.79
C SER A 121 -10.20 -10.31 -4.42
N GLY A 122 -9.61 -11.15 -3.59
CA GLY A 122 -8.77 -12.26 -4.05
C GLY A 122 -7.32 -11.86 -4.31
N LEU A 123 -6.88 -10.74 -3.76
CA LEU A 123 -5.52 -10.23 -3.92
C LEU A 123 -4.57 -10.81 -2.87
N ASN A 124 -3.34 -11.09 -3.27
CA ASN A 124 -2.28 -11.50 -2.34
C ASN A 124 -1.60 -10.26 -1.75
N PHE A 125 -2.11 -9.79 -0.64
CA PHE A 125 -1.69 -8.58 0.04
C PHE A 125 -1.89 -7.35 -0.85
N ALA A 126 -3.15 -6.87 -0.93
CA ALA A 126 -3.51 -5.63 -1.61
C ALA A 126 -2.88 -4.45 -0.86
N ASN A 127 -1.97 -3.74 -1.50
CA ASN A 127 -1.18 -2.68 -0.90
C ASN A 127 -1.52 -1.32 -1.54
N GLY A 128 -0.56 -0.65 -2.17
CA GLY A 128 -0.72 0.66 -2.76
C GLY A 128 -1.90 0.79 -3.72
N VAL A 129 -2.61 1.89 -3.65
CA VAL A 129 -3.72 2.24 -4.55
C VAL A 129 -3.56 3.66 -5.07
N ALA A 130 -3.81 3.88 -6.37
CA ALA A 130 -3.80 5.20 -6.98
C ALA A 130 -4.82 5.29 -8.12
N LEU A 131 -5.62 6.34 -8.14
CA LEU A 131 -6.55 6.62 -9.22
C LEU A 131 -5.83 7.14 -10.46
N THR A 132 -6.29 6.75 -11.64
CA THR A 132 -5.81 7.36 -12.88
C THR A 132 -6.29 8.80 -13.01
N SER A 133 -5.51 9.66 -13.67
CA SER A 133 -5.82 11.09 -13.80
C SER A 133 -7.10 11.37 -14.60
N ASP A 134 -7.55 10.43 -15.42
CA ASP A 134 -8.83 10.51 -16.16
C ASP A 134 -10.04 10.02 -15.32
N GLY A 135 -9.81 9.60 -14.09
CA GLY A 135 -10.84 9.11 -13.17
C GLY A 135 -11.53 7.82 -13.61
N THR A 136 -10.95 7.06 -14.56
CA THR A 136 -11.57 5.83 -15.08
C THR A 136 -11.02 4.55 -14.48
N GLY A 137 -9.80 4.59 -13.93
CA GLY A 137 -9.09 3.42 -13.44
C GLY A 137 -8.53 3.56 -12.04
N LEU A 138 -8.30 2.43 -11.42
CA LEU A 138 -7.58 2.29 -10.16
C LEU A 138 -6.36 1.40 -10.37
N ILE A 139 -5.20 1.93 -10.09
CA ILE A 139 -3.92 1.19 -10.07
C ILE A 139 -3.77 0.57 -8.69
N VAL A 140 -3.39 -0.69 -8.65
CA VAL A 140 -3.25 -1.46 -7.40
C VAL A 140 -1.92 -2.22 -7.40
N ALA A 141 -1.13 -2.06 -6.35
CA ALA A 141 0.01 -2.90 -6.08
C ALA A 141 -0.44 -4.19 -5.36
N GLU A 142 -0.13 -5.34 -5.94
CA GLU A 142 -0.32 -6.63 -5.30
C GLU A 142 1.03 -7.20 -4.88
N THR A 143 1.35 -7.01 -3.60
CA THR A 143 2.70 -7.31 -3.06
C THR A 143 3.08 -8.77 -3.24
N GLY A 144 2.23 -9.70 -2.85
CA GLY A 144 2.50 -11.13 -2.96
C GLY A 144 2.39 -11.67 -4.38
N GLY A 145 1.73 -10.94 -5.27
CA GLY A 145 1.65 -11.26 -6.70
C GLY A 145 2.82 -10.72 -7.51
N TYR A 146 3.67 -9.86 -6.93
CA TYR A 146 4.76 -9.18 -7.64
C TYR A 146 4.30 -8.46 -8.90
N ARG A 147 3.16 -7.74 -8.83
CA ARG A 147 2.54 -7.11 -9.98
C ARG A 147 1.81 -5.82 -9.65
N ILE A 148 1.60 -5.02 -10.69
CA ILE A 148 0.73 -3.85 -10.68
C ILE A 148 -0.48 -4.16 -11.54
N LEU A 149 -1.66 -3.92 -11.01
CA LEU A 149 -2.95 -4.18 -11.62
C LEU A 149 -3.67 -2.86 -11.93
N ARG A 150 -4.53 -2.88 -12.95
CA ARG A 150 -5.47 -1.79 -13.23
C ARG A 150 -6.89 -2.33 -13.24
N TYR A 151 -7.74 -1.73 -12.45
CA TYR A 151 -9.18 -1.96 -12.44
C TYR A 151 -9.91 -0.82 -13.15
N GLU A 152 -10.98 -1.12 -13.86
CA GLU A 152 -11.92 -0.14 -14.39
C GLU A 152 -12.94 0.23 -13.31
N LEU A 153 -13.03 1.52 -12.92
CA LEU A 153 -13.91 1.96 -11.82
C LEU A 153 -15.39 1.71 -12.10
N ALA A 154 -15.78 1.78 -13.37
CA ALA A 154 -17.17 1.51 -13.79
C ALA A 154 -17.59 0.04 -13.69
N LYS A 155 -16.65 -0.88 -13.39
CA LYS A 155 -16.87 -2.33 -13.43
C LYS A 155 -16.39 -3.01 -12.14
N ALA A 156 -16.98 -2.65 -11.01
CA ALA A 156 -16.69 -3.30 -9.74
C ALA A 156 -16.82 -4.83 -9.85
N GLY A 157 -15.88 -5.57 -9.27
CA GLY A 157 -15.83 -7.02 -9.31
C GLY A 157 -15.36 -7.63 -10.64
N SER A 158 -14.96 -6.82 -11.63
CA SER A 158 -14.35 -7.35 -12.86
C SER A 158 -12.89 -7.76 -12.63
N GLU A 159 -12.41 -8.65 -13.52
CA GLU A 159 -11.00 -9.00 -13.54
C GLU A 159 -10.15 -7.76 -13.92
N PRO A 160 -9.02 -7.54 -13.23
CA PRO A 160 -8.12 -6.44 -13.56
C PRO A 160 -7.30 -6.73 -14.82
N VAL A 161 -6.78 -5.67 -15.41
CA VAL A 161 -5.68 -5.76 -16.39
C VAL A 161 -4.36 -5.78 -15.61
N GLU A 162 -3.52 -6.77 -15.88
CA GLU A 162 -2.17 -6.82 -15.35
C GLU A 162 -1.28 -5.85 -16.16
N LEU A 163 -0.94 -4.70 -15.57
CA LEU A 163 -0.11 -3.69 -16.22
C LEU A 163 1.37 -4.06 -16.21
N ILE A 164 1.87 -4.49 -15.06
CA ILE A 164 3.26 -4.91 -14.88
C ILE A 164 3.26 -6.19 -14.08
N SER A 165 3.91 -7.22 -14.62
CA SER A 165 4.04 -8.52 -13.96
C SER A 165 5.50 -8.83 -13.64
N ASN A 166 5.67 -9.83 -12.80
CA ASN A 166 6.98 -10.38 -12.46
C ASN A 166 7.99 -9.32 -12.02
N LEU A 167 7.54 -8.36 -11.19
CA LEU A 167 8.40 -7.34 -10.61
C LEU A 167 9.59 -7.98 -9.87
N PRO A 168 10.77 -7.34 -9.84
CA PRO A 168 11.97 -7.88 -9.21
C PRO A 168 11.94 -7.82 -7.67
N GLY A 169 10.90 -7.29 -7.09
CA GLY A 169 10.70 -7.13 -5.64
C GLY A 169 9.25 -7.03 -5.26
N PHE A 170 8.99 -6.83 -3.99
CA PHE A 170 7.66 -6.71 -3.40
C PHE A 170 7.13 -5.28 -3.57
N PRO A 171 6.16 -5.01 -4.47
CA PRO A 171 5.58 -3.68 -4.59
C PRO A 171 4.79 -3.34 -3.34
N ASP A 172 4.90 -2.08 -2.91
CA ASP A 172 4.25 -1.52 -1.73
C ASP A 172 3.29 -0.39 -2.16
N ASN A 173 3.44 0.84 -1.69
CA ASN A 173 2.56 1.94 -2.05
C ASN A 173 2.72 2.35 -3.52
N VAL A 174 1.62 2.81 -4.12
CA VAL A 174 1.61 3.46 -5.43
C VAL A 174 1.06 4.87 -5.27
N ASN A 175 1.82 5.86 -5.73
CA ASN A 175 1.41 7.26 -5.69
C ASN A 175 1.28 7.82 -7.10
N ARG A 176 0.38 8.79 -7.28
CA ARG A 176 0.30 9.58 -8.50
C ARG A 176 1.56 10.43 -8.65
N GLY A 177 2.24 10.28 -9.76
CA GLY A 177 3.36 11.11 -10.15
C GLY A 177 2.94 12.26 -11.08
N LYS A 178 3.93 13.01 -11.56
CA LYS A 178 3.71 14.07 -12.56
C LYS A 178 3.28 13.48 -13.92
N ASP A 179 2.57 14.28 -14.69
CA ASP A 179 2.23 13.99 -16.09
C ASP A 179 1.49 12.66 -16.29
N GLY A 180 0.64 12.27 -15.35
CA GLY A 180 -0.15 11.03 -15.41
C GLY A 180 0.66 9.76 -15.20
N THR A 181 1.89 9.88 -14.67
CA THR A 181 2.71 8.73 -14.26
C THR A 181 2.37 8.25 -12.86
N PHE A 182 2.95 7.10 -12.47
CA PHE A 182 2.84 6.52 -11.13
C PHE A 182 4.22 6.19 -10.58
N LEU A 183 4.34 6.25 -9.27
CA LEU A 183 5.54 5.90 -8.53
C LEU A 183 5.22 4.77 -7.57
N ALA A 184 5.92 3.65 -7.66
CA ALA A 184 5.80 2.54 -6.74
C ALA A 184 7.13 2.25 -6.04
N GLY A 185 7.08 2.00 -4.74
CA GLY A 185 8.21 1.46 -4.00
C GLY A 185 8.23 -0.06 -4.04
N LEU A 186 9.41 -0.65 -4.09
CA LEU A 186 9.61 -2.08 -3.87
C LEU A 186 10.41 -2.26 -2.57
N THR A 187 9.76 -2.82 -1.56
CA THR A 187 10.34 -2.89 -0.21
C THR A 187 11.57 -3.78 -0.12
N SER A 188 11.62 -4.84 -0.89
CA SER A 188 12.74 -5.77 -0.92
C SER A 188 12.79 -6.51 -2.25
N PRO A 189 13.97 -6.91 -2.74
CA PRO A 189 14.07 -7.87 -3.84
C PRO A 189 13.37 -9.19 -3.51
N ARG A 190 12.94 -9.90 -4.55
CA ARG A 190 12.35 -11.25 -4.41
C ARG A 190 13.29 -12.19 -3.67
N ASN A 191 12.70 -13.10 -2.93
CA ASN A 191 13.44 -14.11 -2.20
C ASN A 191 13.32 -15.46 -2.88
N ALA A 192 14.45 -16.03 -3.35
CA ALA A 192 14.49 -17.28 -4.09
C ALA A 192 13.91 -18.49 -3.33
N ILE A 193 13.94 -18.47 -1.98
CA ILE A 193 13.35 -19.55 -1.17
C ILE A 193 11.83 -19.43 -1.22
N ILE A 194 11.29 -18.22 -1.02
CA ILE A 194 9.84 -17.96 -1.09
C ILE A 194 9.32 -18.31 -2.48
N ASP A 195 10.03 -17.89 -3.54
CA ASP A 195 9.66 -18.18 -4.93
C ASP A 195 9.61 -19.68 -5.24
N ARG A 196 10.61 -20.45 -4.77
CA ARG A 196 10.64 -21.91 -4.93
C ARG A 196 9.54 -22.65 -4.15
N LEU A 197 8.98 -22.01 -3.15
CA LEU A 197 7.91 -22.55 -2.31
C LEU A 197 6.53 -22.01 -2.70
N SER A 198 6.42 -21.24 -3.79
CA SER A 198 5.15 -20.60 -4.21
C SER A 198 4.00 -21.61 -4.39
N ASP A 199 4.28 -22.79 -4.90
CA ASP A 199 3.35 -23.91 -5.13
C ASP A 199 3.29 -24.94 -3.99
N LYS A 200 3.97 -24.68 -2.84
CA LYS A 200 4.14 -25.66 -1.75
C LYS A 200 3.62 -25.12 -0.41
N PRO A 201 2.30 -24.99 -0.22
CA PRO A 201 1.70 -24.35 0.95
C PRO A 201 2.13 -24.97 2.28
N PHE A 202 2.30 -26.28 2.33
CA PHE A 202 2.78 -26.94 3.55
C PHE A 202 4.20 -26.50 3.95
N LEU A 203 5.13 -26.41 2.99
CA LEU A 203 6.50 -25.99 3.25
C LEU A 203 6.56 -24.50 3.61
N ARG A 204 5.71 -23.68 3.01
CA ARG A 204 5.57 -22.26 3.38
C ARG A 204 5.10 -22.11 4.82
N THR A 205 4.10 -22.89 5.25
CA THR A 205 3.65 -22.91 6.64
C THR A 205 4.76 -23.33 7.60
N MET A 206 5.61 -24.28 7.21
CA MET A 206 6.78 -24.66 8.02
C MET A 206 7.81 -23.54 8.11
N LEU A 207 8.04 -22.79 7.01
CA LEU A 207 8.97 -21.66 6.98
C LEU A 207 8.63 -20.60 8.05
N VAL A 208 7.34 -20.27 8.19
CA VAL A 208 6.88 -19.28 9.20
C VAL A 208 7.11 -19.74 10.63
N ARG A 209 7.10 -21.06 10.87
CA ARG A 209 7.30 -21.66 12.21
C ARG A 209 8.77 -21.81 12.60
N LEU A 210 9.70 -21.53 11.70
CA LEU A 210 11.12 -21.55 12.02
C LEU A 210 11.44 -20.49 13.08
N PRO A 211 12.49 -20.69 13.89
CA PRO A 211 13.09 -19.63 14.70
C PRO A 211 13.50 -18.44 13.82
N ASP A 212 13.40 -17.21 14.34
CA ASP A 212 13.60 -15.99 13.55
C ASP A 212 14.98 -15.94 12.85
N PHE A 213 16.03 -16.46 13.47
CA PHE A 213 17.37 -16.51 12.87
C PHE A 213 17.50 -17.43 11.65
N LEU A 214 16.52 -18.31 11.40
CA LEU A 214 16.43 -19.18 10.22
C LEU A 214 15.43 -18.70 9.16
N LYS A 215 14.64 -17.68 9.49
CA LYS A 215 13.70 -17.11 8.53
C LYS A 215 14.41 -16.23 7.52
N PRO A 216 14.05 -16.28 6.24
CA PRO A 216 14.54 -15.29 5.28
C PRO A 216 13.99 -13.92 5.64
N GLY A 217 14.86 -12.97 5.92
CA GLY A 217 14.50 -11.58 6.12
C GLY A 217 14.51 -10.78 4.82
N PRO A 218 13.95 -9.54 4.82
CA PRO A 218 14.05 -8.65 3.69
C PRO A 218 15.50 -8.24 3.43
N THR A 219 15.88 -8.18 2.17
CA THR A 219 17.18 -7.68 1.75
C THR A 219 17.14 -6.16 1.71
N ARG A 220 18.14 -5.50 2.31
CA ARG A 220 18.26 -4.05 2.23
C ARG A 220 18.60 -3.63 0.81
N HIS A 221 17.66 -2.94 0.18
CA HIS A 221 17.78 -2.39 -1.17
C HIS A 221 16.74 -1.27 -1.31
N GLY A 222 17.14 -0.13 -1.82
CA GLY A 222 16.21 0.94 -2.20
C GLY A 222 15.79 0.78 -3.65
N PHE A 223 14.48 0.78 -3.92
CA PHE A 223 13.99 0.65 -5.28
C PHE A 223 12.67 1.41 -5.47
N ILE A 224 12.68 2.42 -6.33
CA ILE A 224 11.50 3.12 -6.80
C ILE A 224 11.34 2.89 -8.29
N LEU A 225 10.13 2.58 -8.69
CA LEU A 225 9.70 2.36 -10.07
C LEU A 225 8.79 3.52 -10.49
N ARG A 226 9.07 4.16 -11.63
CA ARG A 226 8.15 5.09 -12.30
C ARG A 226 7.60 4.43 -13.55
N PHE A 227 6.29 4.48 -13.74
CA PHE A 227 5.62 3.89 -14.91
C PHE A 227 4.43 4.75 -15.35
N ASP A 228 3.96 4.56 -16.58
CA ASP A 228 2.77 5.21 -17.13
C ASP A 228 1.49 4.38 -16.91
N ALA A 229 0.34 4.95 -17.29
CA ALA A 229 -0.98 4.30 -17.15
C ALA A 229 -1.16 3.04 -18.02
N ASN A 230 -0.21 2.77 -18.93
CA ASN A 230 -0.18 1.55 -19.77
C ASN A 230 0.77 0.48 -19.22
N GLY A 231 1.46 0.76 -18.10
CA GLY A 231 2.43 -0.15 -17.50
C GLY A 231 3.84 -0.06 -18.11
N ASN A 232 4.13 0.92 -18.98
CA ASN A 232 5.48 1.11 -19.48
C ASN A 232 6.36 1.68 -18.37
N VAL A 233 7.44 0.98 -18.05
CA VAL A 233 8.45 1.45 -17.09
C VAL A 233 9.25 2.57 -17.72
N LEU A 234 9.24 3.75 -17.09
CA LEU A 234 9.90 4.95 -17.58
C LEU A 234 11.24 5.20 -16.88
N GLU A 235 11.30 4.92 -15.58
CA GLU A 235 12.49 5.18 -14.77
C GLU A 235 12.56 4.18 -13.60
N THR A 236 13.77 3.81 -13.21
CA THR A 236 14.02 3.12 -11.95
C THR A 236 15.11 3.86 -11.17
N LEU A 237 14.87 4.07 -9.88
CA LEU A 237 15.85 4.60 -8.94
C LEU A 237 16.20 3.48 -7.97
N GLN A 238 17.48 3.16 -7.86
CA GLN A 238 17.92 2.04 -7.04
C GLN A 238 19.10 2.43 -6.14
N ASP A 239 19.07 1.91 -4.92
CA ASP A 239 20.18 1.93 -3.99
C ASP A 239 20.55 0.48 -3.61
N PRO A 240 21.42 -0.18 -4.40
CA PRO A 240 21.83 -1.55 -4.12
C PRO A 240 22.76 -1.67 -2.89
N ALA A 241 23.35 -0.57 -2.42
CA ALA A 241 24.13 -0.55 -1.17
C ALA A 241 23.21 -0.63 0.05
N GLY A 242 21.96 -0.21 -0.09
CA GLY A 242 20.96 -0.24 0.97
C GLY A 242 21.19 0.83 2.03
N ASP A 243 21.81 1.95 1.68
CA ASP A 243 21.98 3.11 2.57
C ASP A 243 20.61 3.73 2.90
N TYR A 244 19.70 3.71 1.92
CA TYR A 244 18.29 4.01 2.10
C TYR A 244 17.44 2.87 1.51
N ALA A 245 16.99 1.96 2.35
CA ALA A 245 16.42 0.69 1.94
C ALA A 245 14.95 0.52 2.35
N LEU A 246 14.37 -0.60 1.93
CA LEU A 246 12.99 -1.00 2.24
C LEU A 246 12.00 0.13 1.86
N THR A 247 12.18 0.66 0.66
CA THR A 247 11.41 1.79 0.14
C THR A 247 9.94 1.40 -0.08
N THR A 248 9.03 2.22 0.43
CA THR A 248 7.59 1.95 0.35
C THR A 248 6.93 2.70 -0.79
N GLY A 249 7.34 3.93 -1.05
CA GLY A 249 6.77 4.76 -2.09
C GLY A 249 7.58 6.03 -2.33
N ALA A 250 7.13 6.84 -3.27
CA ALA A 250 7.73 8.13 -3.56
C ALA A 250 6.68 9.15 -4.03
N ILE A 251 6.96 10.42 -3.80
CA ILE A 251 6.09 11.54 -4.18
C ILE A 251 6.95 12.59 -4.90
N ASP A 252 6.50 13.02 -6.09
CA ASP A 252 7.12 14.14 -6.81
C ASP A 252 6.80 15.47 -6.14
N LEU A 253 7.82 16.28 -5.86
CA LEU A 253 7.65 17.64 -5.37
C LEU A 253 7.63 18.66 -6.51
N ALA A 254 7.07 19.85 -6.24
CA ALA A 254 6.93 20.93 -7.23
C ALA A 254 8.26 21.41 -7.79
N ASP A 255 9.35 21.35 -7.00
CA ASP A 255 10.70 21.77 -7.39
C ASP A 255 11.45 20.75 -8.26
N GLY A 256 10.81 19.60 -8.59
CA GLY A 256 11.42 18.52 -9.36
C GLY A 256 12.16 17.48 -8.52
N SER A 257 12.32 17.70 -7.23
CA SER A 257 12.82 16.68 -6.31
C SER A 257 11.74 15.63 -6.02
N MET A 258 12.15 14.54 -5.39
CA MET A 258 11.27 13.43 -5.00
C MET A 258 11.49 13.12 -3.53
N VAL A 259 10.41 12.94 -2.77
CA VAL A 259 10.44 12.39 -1.41
C VAL A 259 10.22 10.89 -1.50
N ILE A 260 11.04 10.13 -0.79
CA ILE A 260 10.95 8.65 -0.69
C ILE A 260 10.66 8.26 0.75
N THR A 261 9.77 7.31 0.91
CA THR A 261 9.39 6.71 2.20
C THR A 261 9.99 5.31 2.36
N SER A 262 10.11 4.84 3.59
CA SER A 262 10.72 3.55 3.92
C SER A 262 10.09 2.93 5.16
N LEU A 263 10.05 1.60 5.23
CA LEU A 263 9.63 0.84 6.41
C LEU A 263 10.62 0.94 7.58
N SER A 264 11.90 1.16 7.32
CA SER A 264 12.95 1.02 8.33
C SER A 264 13.78 2.28 8.58
N GLU A 265 13.79 3.22 7.63
CA GLU A 265 14.63 4.42 7.78
C GLU A 265 13.93 5.44 8.69
N PRO A 266 14.67 6.06 9.63
CA PRO A 266 14.09 7.01 10.60
C PRO A 266 13.85 8.41 10.02
N ARG A 267 14.01 8.58 8.71
CA ARG A 267 13.92 9.86 7.99
C ARG A 267 13.33 9.65 6.61
N LEU A 268 12.74 10.70 6.05
CA LEU A 268 12.37 10.74 4.64
C LEU A 268 13.62 10.87 3.76
N GLY A 269 13.68 10.10 2.68
CA GLY A 269 14.69 10.27 1.64
C GLY A 269 14.31 11.43 0.71
N ILE A 270 15.30 12.18 0.23
CA ILE A 270 15.08 13.22 -0.79
C ILE A 270 16.06 12.98 -1.94
N VAL A 271 15.51 12.73 -3.12
CA VAL A 271 16.28 12.68 -4.37
C VAL A 271 16.13 14.03 -5.07
N ARG A 272 17.24 14.67 -5.34
CA ARG A 272 17.33 15.91 -6.13
C ARG A 272 17.86 15.60 -7.52
N LYS A 273 17.14 16.06 -8.53
CA LYS A 273 17.61 15.98 -9.93
C LYS A 273 18.54 17.13 -10.24
#